data_73fa4ad83ec3c21e5c665f59477d1db7
#
_entry.id   73fa4ad83ec3c21e5c665f59477d1db7
#
_cell.length_a   1.000
_cell.length_b   1.000
_cell.length_c   1.000
_cell.angle_alpha   90.00
_cell.angle_beta   90.00
_cell.angle_gamma   90.00
#
_symmetry.space_group_name_H-M   'P 1'
#
loop_
_entity.id
_entity.type
_entity.pdbx_description
1 polymer ?
#
loop_
_entity_poly.entity_id
_entity_poly.type
_entity_poly.pdbx_seq_one_letter_code
_entity_poly.pdbx_strand_id
1 'polypeptide(L)'
;MMKRIGRILLRTFLGLLIFLVIVLLVFDRLVQFRMDNKDLTDWFLQRRVEPHIGYYTARGRKIRYCEVGDTTKATILFIHGAPSSLSYWRNYMTDSGLLKRAAMYAADRPGYGFSGLAEPMPDLAAQAGVQAVMLDSLHKAHHPVIVVGVSYGAPIACRLAMDHPDLIDGIVLVAPPIGPGREKIFWFTYPIESPLLHWVVPRMLQTANQEKIHHKEELTKMEPLWSRIHVPVIYLQGEKDGLVDTTNASFAREHLTNVPYLDIRMIPGRGHLIAFAEKDRIEKAILEMLDRTEGKQ
;
A
#
# COMPACT_ATOMS: atom_id res chain seq x y z
N MET A 1 -46.20 -3.96 -38.74
CA MET A 1 -46.18 -4.14 -37.28
C MET A 1 -44.82 -4.65 -36.81
N MET A 2 -44.31 -5.76 -37.28
CA MET A 2 -43.04 -6.39 -36.89
C MET A 2 -41.81 -5.45 -36.98
N LYS A 3 -41.59 -4.68 -38.05
CA LYS A 3 -40.45 -3.73 -38.20
C LYS A 3 -40.49 -2.59 -37.19
N ARG A 4 -41.67 -2.18 -36.66
CA ARG A 4 -41.82 -1.14 -35.64
C ARG A 4 -41.45 -1.69 -34.25
N ILE A 5 -41.91 -2.92 -33.94
CA ILE A 5 -41.59 -3.62 -32.70
C ILE A 5 -40.08 -3.88 -32.62
N GLY A 6 -39.45 -4.39 -33.68
CA GLY A 6 -38.00 -4.63 -33.74
C GLY A 6 -37.18 -3.36 -33.50
N ARG A 7 -37.64 -2.19 -34.05
CA ARG A 7 -36.96 -0.89 -33.76
C ARG A 7 -37.12 -0.45 -32.32
N ILE A 8 -38.27 -0.70 -31.69
CA ILE A 8 -38.47 -0.36 -30.27
C ILE A 8 -37.57 -1.25 -29.40
N LEU A 9 -37.58 -2.56 -29.64
CA LEU A 9 -36.72 -3.50 -28.89
C LEU A 9 -35.23 -3.16 -29.02
N LEU A 10 -34.78 -2.84 -30.25
CA LEU A 10 -33.38 -2.42 -30.46
C LEU A 10 -33.04 -1.12 -29.70
N ARG A 11 -33.91 -0.10 -29.72
CA ARG A 11 -33.70 1.15 -29.00
C ARG A 11 -33.67 0.94 -27.49
N THR A 12 -34.58 0.10 -26.97
CA THR A 12 -34.62 -0.26 -25.55
C THR A 12 -33.33 -0.99 -25.16
N PHE A 13 -32.89 -1.97 -25.94
CA PHE A 13 -31.66 -2.70 -25.73
C PHE A 13 -30.43 -1.77 -25.73
N LEU A 14 -30.31 -0.88 -26.72
CA LEU A 14 -29.21 0.11 -26.78
C LEU A 14 -29.26 1.07 -25.59
N GLY A 15 -30.46 1.50 -25.18
CA GLY A 15 -30.62 2.35 -23.98
C GLY A 15 -30.13 1.66 -22.70
N LEU A 16 -30.50 0.39 -22.52
CA LEU A 16 -30.04 -0.41 -21.38
C LEU A 16 -28.52 -0.65 -21.41
N LEU A 17 -27.96 -0.90 -22.60
CA LEU A 17 -26.52 -1.07 -22.77
C LEU A 17 -25.75 0.21 -22.42
N ILE A 18 -26.21 1.36 -22.90
CA ILE A 18 -25.60 2.67 -22.57
C ILE A 18 -25.69 2.92 -21.06
N PHE A 19 -26.85 2.66 -20.45
CA PHE A 19 -27.03 2.79 -19.01
C PHE A 19 -26.06 1.91 -18.23
N LEU A 20 -25.93 0.63 -18.62
CA LEU A 20 -24.98 -0.29 -18.00
C LEU A 20 -23.53 0.25 -18.10
N VAL A 21 -23.11 0.72 -19.28
CA VAL A 21 -21.76 1.29 -19.46
C VAL A 21 -21.54 2.48 -18.55
N ILE A 22 -22.53 3.39 -18.44
CA ILE A 22 -22.43 4.54 -17.53
C ILE A 22 -22.28 4.09 -16.08
N VAL A 23 -23.08 3.11 -15.64
CA VAL A 23 -22.99 2.56 -14.28
C VAL A 23 -21.60 1.98 -14.00
N LEU A 24 -21.05 1.20 -14.95
CA LEU A 24 -19.70 0.63 -14.80
C LEU A 24 -18.62 1.70 -14.75
N LEU A 25 -18.70 2.75 -15.57
CA LEU A 25 -17.75 3.85 -15.56
C LEU A 25 -17.81 4.64 -14.24
N VAL A 26 -19.02 4.92 -13.75
CA VAL A 26 -19.22 5.58 -12.44
C VAL A 26 -18.67 4.69 -11.32
N PHE A 27 -18.97 3.41 -11.34
CA PHE A 27 -18.48 2.46 -10.34
C PHE A 27 -16.95 2.35 -10.36
N ASP A 28 -16.33 2.24 -11.56
CA ASP A 28 -14.87 2.28 -11.70
C ASP A 28 -14.28 3.55 -11.09
N ARG A 29 -14.92 4.71 -11.33
CA ARG A 29 -14.44 5.99 -10.78
C ARG A 29 -14.55 6.06 -9.25
N LEU A 30 -15.65 5.56 -8.68
CA LEU A 30 -15.87 5.56 -7.23
C LEU A 30 -14.89 4.65 -6.48
N VAL A 31 -14.49 3.52 -7.08
CA VAL A 31 -13.63 2.50 -6.44
C VAL A 31 -12.14 2.78 -6.64
N GLN A 32 -11.74 3.87 -7.30
CA GLN A 32 -10.32 4.17 -7.51
C GLN A 32 -9.57 4.61 -6.24
N PHE A 33 -10.26 4.96 -5.16
CA PHE A 33 -9.67 5.35 -3.86
C PHE A 33 -8.43 6.26 -3.97
N ARG A 34 -8.45 7.22 -4.89
CA ARG A 34 -7.35 8.15 -5.16
C ARG A 34 -7.85 9.59 -5.17
N MET A 35 -6.96 10.50 -4.84
CA MET A 35 -7.16 11.95 -5.00
C MET A 35 -6.25 12.44 -6.11
N ASP A 36 -6.74 13.34 -6.97
CA ASP A 36 -5.88 14.01 -7.95
C ASP A 36 -4.92 14.99 -7.28
N ASN A 37 -4.03 15.62 -8.06
CA ASN A 37 -3.03 16.52 -7.51
C ASN A 37 -3.66 17.73 -6.85
N LYS A 38 -4.70 18.30 -7.46
CA LYS A 38 -5.37 19.48 -6.95
C LYS A 38 -6.07 19.17 -5.63
N ASP A 39 -6.91 18.13 -5.61
CA ASP A 39 -7.67 17.75 -4.43
C ASP A 39 -6.74 17.36 -3.27
N LEU A 40 -5.63 16.68 -3.56
CA LEU A 40 -4.65 16.31 -2.56
C LEU A 40 -3.91 17.55 -2.02
N THR A 41 -3.48 18.47 -2.89
CA THR A 41 -2.84 19.72 -2.48
C THR A 41 -3.77 20.56 -1.63
N ASP A 42 -5.00 20.78 -2.08
CA ASP A 42 -6.01 21.56 -1.36
C ASP A 42 -6.28 20.97 0.04
N TRP A 43 -6.32 19.62 0.13
CA TRP A 43 -6.52 18.90 1.39
C TRP A 43 -5.38 19.15 2.39
N PHE A 44 -4.12 19.14 1.95
CA PHE A 44 -2.95 19.42 2.78
C PHE A 44 -2.89 20.90 3.18
N LEU A 45 -3.10 21.83 2.25
CA LEU A 45 -3.08 23.27 2.52
C LEU A 45 -4.13 23.70 3.55
N GLN A 46 -5.33 23.11 3.52
CA GLN A 46 -6.36 23.32 4.55
C GLN A 46 -5.87 22.95 5.97
N ARG A 47 -4.83 22.11 6.06
CA ARG A 47 -4.20 21.67 7.32
C ARG A 47 -2.87 22.35 7.59
N ARG A 48 -2.56 23.40 6.80
CA ARG A 48 -1.31 24.17 6.92
C ARG A 48 -0.06 23.33 6.69
N VAL A 49 -0.16 22.30 5.86
CA VAL A 49 0.97 21.48 5.39
C VAL A 49 1.13 21.72 3.91
N GLU A 50 2.34 22.05 3.48
CA GLU A 50 2.67 22.26 2.07
C GLU A 50 3.19 20.96 1.46
N PRO A 51 2.46 20.32 0.51
CA PRO A 51 2.91 19.10 -0.12
C PRO A 51 3.75 19.40 -1.37
N HIS A 52 4.78 18.60 -1.59
CA HIS A 52 5.41 18.48 -2.89
C HIS A 52 4.90 17.20 -3.57
N ILE A 53 4.20 17.34 -4.70
CA ILE A 53 3.70 16.20 -5.49
C ILE A 53 4.51 16.11 -6.77
N GLY A 54 5.25 15.03 -6.91
CA GLY A 54 6.16 14.80 -8.02
C GLY A 54 6.00 13.41 -8.66
N TYR A 55 6.88 13.17 -9.62
CA TYR A 55 7.00 11.87 -10.30
C TYR A 55 8.47 11.50 -10.44
N TYR A 56 8.76 10.22 -10.27
CA TYR A 56 10.05 9.64 -10.64
C TYR A 56 9.84 8.46 -11.59
N THR A 57 10.91 8.03 -12.25
CA THR A 57 10.86 6.86 -13.13
C THR A 57 11.59 5.69 -12.49
N ALA A 58 10.91 4.57 -12.37
CA ALA A 58 11.48 3.34 -11.88
C ALA A 58 10.95 2.15 -12.71
N ARG A 59 11.86 1.25 -13.11
CA ARG A 59 11.53 0.07 -13.93
C ARG A 59 10.68 0.40 -15.18
N GLY A 60 11.00 1.52 -15.85
CA GLY A 60 10.28 1.99 -17.04
C GLY A 60 8.90 2.57 -16.78
N ARG A 61 8.49 2.76 -15.52
CA ARG A 61 7.20 3.32 -15.14
C ARG A 61 7.35 4.68 -14.48
N LYS A 62 6.41 5.56 -14.77
CA LYS A 62 6.26 6.85 -14.10
C LYS A 62 5.49 6.65 -12.80
N ILE A 63 6.13 6.93 -11.67
CA ILE A 63 5.59 6.73 -10.33
C ILE A 63 5.31 8.07 -9.69
N ARG A 64 4.06 8.29 -9.26
CA ARG A 64 3.65 9.48 -8.53
C ARG A 64 3.99 9.35 -7.05
N TYR A 65 4.49 10.42 -6.44
CA TYR A 65 4.71 10.51 -4.99
C TYR A 65 4.24 11.85 -4.42
N CYS A 66 4.07 11.87 -3.12
CA CYS A 66 3.85 13.05 -2.30
C CYS A 66 4.87 13.09 -1.19
N GLU A 67 5.44 14.27 -0.95
CA GLU A 67 6.41 14.59 0.09
C GLU A 67 5.87 15.71 0.96
N VAL A 68 6.07 15.63 2.27
CA VAL A 68 5.78 16.71 3.23
C VAL A 68 6.84 16.72 4.34
N GLY A 69 7.04 17.87 4.96
CA GLY A 69 7.93 18.03 6.11
C GLY A 69 9.34 18.48 5.74
N ASP A 70 10.24 18.42 6.70
CA ASP A 70 11.61 18.93 6.60
C ASP A 70 12.57 17.80 6.20
N THR A 71 13.12 17.89 5.00
CA THR A 71 14.02 16.88 4.41
C THR A 71 15.40 16.78 5.08
N THR A 72 15.69 17.66 6.05
CA THR A 72 16.90 17.58 6.86
C THR A 72 16.75 16.68 8.09
N LYS A 73 15.59 16.08 8.28
CA LYS A 73 15.25 15.17 9.38
C LYS A 73 15.20 13.73 8.93
N ALA A 74 14.83 12.84 9.85
CA ALA A 74 14.55 11.44 9.52
C ALA A 74 13.55 11.31 8.35
N THR A 75 13.58 10.20 7.64
CA THR A 75 12.67 9.89 6.53
C THR A 75 11.67 8.83 6.96
N ILE A 76 10.38 9.06 6.68
CA ILE A 76 9.34 8.04 6.78
C ILE A 76 8.79 7.76 5.38
N LEU A 77 8.96 6.53 4.92
CA LEU A 77 8.35 6.04 3.68
C LEU A 77 7.11 5.25 3.99
N PHE A 78 5.96 5.69 3.49
CA PHE A 78 4.68 5.00 3.60
C PHE A 78 4.35 4.20 2.35
N ILE A 79 4.06 2.90 2.50
CA ILE A 79 3.66 1.99 1.43
C ILE A 79 2.22 1.53 1.67
N HIS A 80 1.31 1.92 0.76
CA HIS A 80 -0.12 1.62 0.89
C HIS A 80 -0.46 0.16 0.55
N GLY A 81 -1.62 -0.31 1.04
CA GLY A 81 -2.16 -1.64 0.76
C GLY A 81 -2.87 -1.77 -0.60
N ALA A 82 -3.69 -2.79 -0.77
CA ALA A 82 -4.45 -3.10 -1.97
C ALA A 82 -5.93 -3.35 -1.66
N PRO A 83 -6.89 -2.71 -2.38
CA PRO A 83 -6.71 -1.59 -3.31
C PRO A 83 -6.57 -0.25 -2.56
N SER A 84 -5.67 0.62 -3.01
CA SER A 84 -5.47 1.94 -2.39
C SER A 84 -4.61 2.88 -3.26
N SER A 85 -4.18 4.01 -2.70
CA SER A 85 -3.25 4.97 -3.30
C SER A 85 -2.44 5.68 -2.22
N LEU A 86 -1.49 6.53 -2.60
CA LEU A 86 -0.71 7.35 -1.65
C LEU A 86 -1.60 8.22 -0.73
N SER A 87 -2.80 8.61 -1.19
CA SER A 87 -3.74 9.40 -0.38
C SER A 87 -4.28 8.69 0.86
N TYR A 88 -4.07 7.37 0.98
CA TYR A 88 -4.33 6.60 2.19
C TYR A 88 -3.63 7.20 3.41
N TRP A 89 -2.40 7.66 3.22
CA TRP A 89 -1.52 8.11 4.29
C TRP A 89 -1.67 9.60 4.64
N ARG A 90 -2.52 10.34 3.93
CA ARG A 90 -2.65 11.80 4.11
C ARG A 90 -2.89 12.24 5.56
N ASN A 91 -3.64 11.47 6.36
CA ASN A 91 -3.90 11.80 7.77
C ASN A 91 -2.66 11.65 8.66
N TYR A 92 -1.77 10.70 8.35
CA TYR A 92 -0.47 10.55 9.02
C TYR A 92 0.50 11.64 8.58
N MET A 93 0.52 11.97 7.30
CA MET A 93 1.39 12.99 6.72
C MET A 93 1.04 14.42 7.16
N THR A 94 -0.06 14.62 7.89
CA THR A 94 -0.42 15.89 8.54
C THR A 94 -0.31 15.84 10.05
N ASP A 95 0.14 14.74 10.63
CA ASP A 95 0.33 14.64 12.07
C ASP A 95 1.48 15.54 12.54
N SER A 96 1.21 16.39 13.52
CA SER A 96 2.17 17.37 14.01
C SER A 96 3.35 16.75 14.76
N GLY A 97 3.17 15.58 15.37
CA GLY A 97 4.23 14.82 16.06
C GLY A 97 5.22 14.27 15.04
N LEU A 98 4.71 13.64 13.97
CA LEU A 98 5.54 13.11 12.89
C LEU A 98 6.23 14.21 12.09
N LEU A 99 5.52 15.30 11.73
CA LEU A 99 6.09 16.45 11.01
C LEU A 99 7.23 17.14 11.75
N LYS A 100 7.23 17.13 13.08
CA LYS A 100 8.33 17.66 13.90
C LYS A 100 9.59 16.80 13.81
N ARG A 101 9.48 15.53 13.47
CA ARG A 101 10.55 14.55 13.56
C ARG A 101 11.07 14.08 12.19
N ALA A 102 10.25 14.12 11.14
CA ALA A 102 10.59 13.50 9.88
C ALA A 102 10.03 14.22 8.65
N ALA A 103 10.71 14.07 7.52
CA ALA A 103 10.12 14.18 6.21
C ALA A 103 9.35 12.89 5.90
N MET A 104 8.16 13.03 5.32
CA MET A 104 7.28 11.90 5.04
C MET A 104 6.99 11.78 3.55
N TYR A 105 7.13 10.58 3.04
CA TYR A 105 6.95 10.24 1.64
C TYR A 105 5.91 9.15 1.49
N ALA A 106 5.04 9.27 0.49
CA ALA A 106 4.13 8.23 0.06
C ALA A 106 4.10 8.18 -1.47
N ALA A 107 4.20 7.00 -2.07
CA ALA A 107 4.07 6.81 -3.51
C ALA A 107 2.82 6.00 -3.86
N ASP A 108 2.21 6.30 -5.02
CA ASP A 108 1.26 5.38 -5.64
C ASP A 108 2.05 4.15 -6.12
N ARG A 109 1.74 2.95 -5.61
CA ARG A 109 2.38 1.72 -6.08
C ARG A 109 2.07 1.46 -7.55
N PRO A 110 2.92 0.75 -8.31
CA PRO A 110 2.64 0.37 -9.69
C PRO A 110 1.25 -0.27 -9.85
N GLY A 111 0.47 0.20 -10.81
CA GLY A 111 -0.90 -0.26 -11.06
C GLY A 111 -1.98 0.48 -10.28
N TYR A 112 -1.61 1.40 -9.37
CA TYR A 112 -2.54 2.16 -8.52
C TYR A 112 -2.42 3.66 -8.74
N GLY A 113 -3.44 4.38 -8.25
CA GLY A 113 -3.44 5.83 -8.23
C GLY A 113 -3.19 6.45 -9.60
N PHE A 114 -2.07 7.17 -9.72
CA PHE A 114 -1.59 7.79 -10.96
C PHE A 114 -0.25 7.18 -11.43
N SER A 115 0.06 5.96 -10.98
CA SER A 115 1.26 5.18 -11.35
C SER A 115 0.88 3.97 -12.23
N GLY A 116 0.21 4.23 -13.38
CA GLY A 116 -0.22 3.20 -14.32
C GLY A 116 -1.43 2.40 -13.84
N LEU A 117 -2.56 3.07 -13.59
CA LEU A 117 -3.81 2.42 -13.14
C LEU A 117 -4.21 1.26 -14.06
N ALA A 118 -4.43 0.08 -13.48
CA ALA A 118 -4.71 -1.18 -14.16
C ALA A 118 -3.52 -1.79 -14.94
N GLU A 119 -2.32 -1.37 -14.62
CA GLU A 119 -1.08 -2.01 -15.08
C GLU A 119 -0.41 -2.72 -13.90
N PRO A 120 -0.88 -3.90 -13.47
CA PRO A 120 -0.41 -4.54 -12.26
C PRO A 120 1.08 -4.90 -12.31
N MET A 121 1.70 -4.93 -11.14
CA MET A 121 3.06 -5.43 -10.93
C MET A 121 3.04 -6.34 -9.69
N PRO A 122 2.62 -7.60 -9.80
CA PRO A 122 2.46 -8.48 -8.62
C PRO A 122 3.79 -8.91 -7.99
N ASP A 123 4.91 -8.82 -8.69
CA ASP A 123 6.25 -9.16 -8.22
C ASP A 123 6.68 -8.23 -7.06
N LEU A 124 6.83 -8.78 -5.85
CA LEU A 124 7.20 -8.04 -4.63
C LEU A 124 8.62 -7.46 -4.71
N ALA A 125 9.56 -8.15 -5.36
CA ALA A 125 10.92 -7.64 -5.55
C ALA A 125 10.93 -6.45 -6.51
N ALA A 126 10.13 -6.51 -7.57
CA ALA A 126 9.99 -5.39 -8.49
C ALA A 126 9.38 -4.18 -7.81
N GLN A 127 8.34 -4.36 -6.99
CA GLN A 127 7.73 -3.26 -6.22
C GLN A 127 8.69 -2.69 -5.16
N ALA A 128 9.44 -3.53 -4.46
CA ALA A 128 10.48 -3.10 -3.52
C ALA A 128 11.56 -2.27 -4.25
N GLY A 129 12.03 -2.72 -5.41
CA GLY A 129 12.97 -1.96 -6.23
C GLY A 129 12.45 -0.61 -6.71
N VAL A 130 11.12 -0.47 -6.94
CA VAL A 130 10.51 0.84 -7.23
C VAL A 130 10.63 1.79 -6.04
N GLN A 131 10.43 1.29 -4.80
CA GLN A 131 10.59 2.10 -3.59
C GLN A 131 12.06 2.43 -3.31
N ALA A 132 12.99 1.50 -3.59
CA ALA A 132 14.43 1.73 -3.44
C ALA A 132 14.91 2.90 -4.31
N VAL A 133 14.48 2.99 -5.58
CA VAL A 133 14.83 4.13 -6.46
C VAL A 133 14.43 5.47 -5.85
N MET A 134 13.29 5.56 -5.18
CA MET A 134 12.87 6.77 -4.48
C MET A 134 13.79 7.05 -3.30
N LEU A 135 14.07 6.08 -2.45
CA LEU A 135 14.95 6.24 -1.30
C LEU A 135 16.38 6.63 -1.72
N ASP A 136 16.96 5.98 -2.73
CA ASP A 136 18.29 6.33 -3.26
C ASP A 136 18.38 7.79 -3.72
N SER A 137 17.30 8.30 -4.33
CA SER A 137 17.27 9.70 -4.81
C SER A 137 17.12 10.71 -3.68
N LEU A 138 16.54 10.32 -2.55
CA LEU A 138 16.26 11.17 -1.38
C LEU A 138 17.33 11.03 -0.30
N HIS A 139 18.00 9.88 -0.22
CA HIS A 139 18.93 9.53 0.86
C HIS A 139 20.32 10.17 0.67
N LYS A 140 20.35 11.49 0.54
CA LYS A 140 21.60 12.27 0.42
C LYS A 140 22.23 12.64 1.77
N ALA A 141 21.58 12.31 2.89
CA ALA A 141 22.04 12.62 4.22
C ALA A 141 21.92 11.40 5.14
N HIS A 142 22.82 11.25 6.12
CA HIS A 142 22.85 10.15 7.10
C HIS A 142 21.71 10.27 8.14
N HIS A 143 20.47 10.36 7.68
CA HIS A 143 19.29 10.41 8.57
C HIS A 143 18.57 9.06 8.57
N PRO A 144 17.98 8.65 9.71
CA PRO A 144 17.24 7.40 9.80
C PRO A 144 16.10 7.31 8.80
N VAL A 145 15.92 6.13 8.19
CA VAL A 145 14.82 5.81 7.26
C VAL A 145 13.92 4.75 7.88
N ILE A 146 12.68 5.14 8.14
CA ILE A 146 11.63 4.24 8.63
C ILE A 146 10.67 3.90 7.50
N VAL A 147 10.42 2.62 7.27
CA VAL A 147 9.43 2.17 6.28
C VAL A 147 8.18 1.69 6.99
N VAL A 148 7.03 2.24 6.62
CA VAL A 148 5.72 1.87 7.17
C VAL A 148 4.88 1.22 6.09
N GLY A 149 4.62 -0.07 6.21
CA GLY A 149 3.81 -0.82 5.25
C GLY A 149 2.47 -1.26 5.84
N VAL A 150 1.36 -0.99 5.15
CA VAL A 150 0.03 -1.48 5.54
C VAL A 150 -0.46 -2.57 4.61
N SER A 151 -1.04 -3.65 5.16
CA SER A 151 -1.63 -4.74 4.38
C SER A 151 -0.64 -5.21 3.30
N TYR A 152 -1.00 -5.24 2.02
CA TYR A 152 -0.10 -5.61 0.93
C TYR A 152 1.18 -4.75 0.82
N GLY A 153 1.21 -3.54 1.39
CA GLY A 153 2.43 -2.73 1.49
C GLY A 153 3.46 -3.28 2.48
N ALA A 154 3.04 -4.10 3.43
CA ALA A 154 3.93 -4.67 4.45
C ALA A 154 4.93 -5.69 3.89
N PRO A 155 4.56 -6.71 3.09
CA PRO A 155 5.54 -7.58 2.45
C PRO A 155 6.48 -6.82 1.51
N ILE A 156 6.04 -5.72 0.87
CA ILE A 156 6.93 -4.86 0.07
C ILE A 156 7.98 -4.17 0.98
N ALA A 157 7.57 -3.68 2.15
CA ALA A 157 8.49 -3.09 3.14
C ALA A 157 9.51 -4.13 3.63
N CYS A 158 9.07 -5.37 3.92
CA CYS A 158 9.98 -6.47 4.28
C CYS A 158 10.94 -6.79 3.13
N ARG A 159 10.43 -6.91 1.89
CA ARG A 159 11.26 -7.20 0.73
C ARG A 159 12.27 -6.10 0.42
N LEU A 160 11.90 -4.85 0.64
CA LEU A 160 12.79 -3.71 0.50
C LEU A 160 13.96 -3.81 1.49
N ALA A 161 13.71 -4.17 2.75
CA ALA A 161 14.76 -4.38 3.74
C ALA A 161 15.63 -5.61 3.46
N MET A 162 15.07 -6.67 2.84
CA MET A 162 15.83 -7.86 2.42
C MET A 162 16.80 -7.58 1.27
N ASP A 163 16.36 -6.77 0.30
CA ASP A 163 17.13 -6.50 -0.94
C ASP A 163 18.02 -5.25 -0.82
N HIS A 164 17.68 -4.30 0.06
CA HIS A 164 18.36 -3.01 0.24
C HIS A 164 18.54 -2.68 1.73
N PRO A 165 19.27 -3.53 2.51
CA PRO A 165 19.39 -3.38 3.96
C PRO A 165 20.04 -2.05 4.37
N ASP A 166 20.90 -1.48 3.53
CA ASP A 166 21.61 -0.23 3.81
C ASP A 166 20.73 1.03 3.64
N LEU A 167 19.52 0.90 3.08
CA LEU A 167 18.60 2.01 2.87
C LEU A 167 17.58 2.19 4.01
N ILE A 168 17.52 1.28 4.98
CA ILE A 168 16.42 1.22 5.95
C ILE A 168 16.97 0.99 7.36
N ASP A 169 16.48 1.78 8.33
CA ASP A 169 16.87 1.68 9.74
C ASP A 169 15.78 1.06 10.62
N GLY A 170 14.53 1.01 10.16
CA GLY A 170 13.43 0.43 10.92
C GLY A 170 12.17 0.19 10.10
N ILE A 171 11.34 -0.76 10.53
CA ILE A 171 10.11 -1.14 9.83
C ILE A 171 8.93 -1.14 10.80
N VAL A 172 7.80 -0.54 10.37
CA VAL A 172 6.51 -0.66 11.04
C VAL A 172 5.52 -1.36 10.11
N LEU A 173 5.05 -2.52 10.52
CA LEU A 173 4.12 -3.36 9.76
C LEU A 173 2.71 -3.25 10.34
N VAL A 174 1.74 -2.89 9.51
CA VAL A 174 0.35 -2.67 9.91
C VAL A 174 -0.56 -3.68 9.19
N ALA A 175 -1.18 -4.59 9.94
CA ALA A 175 -2.02 -5.68 9.43
C ALA A 175 -1.36 -6.49 8.29
N PRO A 176 -0.13 -7.01 8.46
CA PRO A 176 0.72 -7.51 7.41
C PRO A 176 0.43 -8.96 6.99
N PRO A 177 0.10 -9.24 5.72
CA PRO A 177 0.02 -10.59 5.16
C PRO A 177 1.40 -11.04 4.66
N ILE A 178 2.26 -11.55 5.53
CA ILE A 178 3.66 -11.86 5.23
C ILE A 178 4.00 -13.35 5.18
N GLY A 179 3.13 -14.21 5.69
CA GLY A 179 3.34 -15.66 5.70
C GLY A 179 2.69 -16.36 4.50
N PRO A 180 3.44 -17.10 3.67
CA PRO A 180 2.89 -17.81 2.52
C PRO A 180 1.87 -18.87 2.95
N GLY A 181 0.78 -19.00 2.18
CA GLY A 181 -0.32 -19.94 2.46
C GLY A 181 -1.27 -19.49 3.57
N ARG A 182 -1.11 -18.28 4.09
CA ARG A 182 -2.00 -17.63 5.08
C ARG A 182 -2.89 -16.57 4.46
N GLU A 183 -2.99 -16.56 3.13
CA GLU A 183 -3.82 -15.64 2.35
C GLU A 183 -5.26 -16.13 2.32
N LYS A 184 -6.19 -15.21 2.53
CA LYS A 184 -7.61 -15.47 2.31
C LYS A 184 -7.96 -15.30 0.83
N ILE A 185 -8.21 -16.39 0.12
CA ILE A 185 -8.70 -16.38 -1.26
C ILE A 185 -10.22 -16.35 -1.25
N PHE A 186 -10.82 -15.41 -1.96
CA PHE A 186 -12.26 -15.32 -2.11
C PHE A 186 -12.74 -16.17 -3.30
N TRP A 187 -13.96 -16.68 -3.25
CA TRP A 187 -14.54 -17.53 -4.29
C TRP A 187 -14.59 -16.87 -5.69
N PHE A 188 -14.67 -15.54 -5.73
CA PHE A 188 -14.70 -14.75 -6.97
C PHE A 188 -13.32 -14.40 -7.53
N THR A 189 -12.23 -14.58 -6.77
CA THR A 189 -10.86 -14.19 -7.16
C THR A 189 -10.47 -14.71 -8.55
N TYR A 190 -10.65 -15.99 -8.81
CA TYR A 190 -10.31 -16.57 -10.11
C TYR A 190 -11.39 -16.31 -11.20
N PRO A 191 -12.69 -16.43 -10.92
CA PRO A 191 -13.73 -16.13 -11.91
C PRO A 191 -13.65 -14.74 -12.55
N ILE A 192 -13.29 -13.69 -11.79
CA ILE A 192 -13.21 -12.31 -12.32
C ILE A 192 -12.03 -12.08 -13.27
N GLU A 193 -11.08 -13.01 -13.36
CA GLU A 193 -9.99 -12.97 -14.37
C GLU A 193 -10.45 -13.47 -15.75
N SER A 194 -11.61 -14.08 -15.84
CA SER A 194 -12.13 -14.53 -17.14
C SER A 194 -12.37 -13.33 -18.08
N PRO A 195 -12.10 -13.47 -19.40
CA PRO A 195 -12.36 -12.40 -20.36
C PRO A 195 -13.81 -11.90 -20.36
N LEU A 196 -14.76 -12.74 -19.94
CA LEU A 196 -16.17 -12.40 -19.86
C LEU A 196 -16.52 -11.50 -18.69
N LEU A 197 -15.76 -11.53 -17.59
CA LEU A 197 -16.04 -10.79 -16.36
C LEU A 197 -15.02 -9.69 -16.08
N HIS A 198 -13.80 -9.83 -16.57
CA HIS A 198 -12.71 -8.89 -16.29
C HIS A 198 -13.07 -7.42 -16.61
N TRP A 199 -13.74 -7.17 -17.73
CA TRP A 199 -14.10 -5.82 -18.18
C TRP A 199 -15.15 -5.10 -17.31
N VAL A 200 -15.94 -5.84 -16.50
CA VAL A 200 -16.90 -5.25 -15.56
C VAL A 200 -16.29 -4.94 -14.20
N VAL A 201 -15.09 -5.46 -13.92
CA VAL A 201 -14.38 -5.23 -12.68
C VAL A 201 -13.68 -3.86 -12.72
N PRO A 202 -13.87 -2.99 -11.71
CA PRO A 202 -13.13 -1.73 -11.61
C PRO A 202 -11.62 -1.93 -11.72
N ARG A 203 -10.96 -1.06 -12.47
CA ARG A 203 -9.52 -1.18 -12.81
C ARG A 203 -8.61 -1.33 -11.58
N MET A 204 -8.88 -0.61 -10.50
CA MET A 204 -8.10 -0.73 -9.27
C MET A 204 -8.28 -2.11 -8.61
N LEU A 205 -9.48 -2.69 -8.70
CA LEU A 205 -9.75 -4.04 -8.21
C LEU A 205 -9.11 -5.12 -9.10
N GLN A 206 -8.99 -4.89 -10.41
CA GLN A 206 -8.23 -5.77 -11.30
C GLN A 206 -6.78 -5.89 -10.83
N THR A 207 -6.12 -4.75 -10.57
CA THR A 207 -4.74 -4.73 -10.03
C THR A 207 -4.65 -5.47 -8.69
N ALA A 208 -5.56 -5.19 -7.76
CA ALA A 208 -5.58 -5.84 -6.45
C ALA A 208 -5.81 -7.37 -6.56
N ASN A 209 -6.62 -7.81 -7.53
CA ASN A 209 -6.87 -9.22 -7.76
C ASN A 209 -5.64 -9.93 -8.35
N GLN A 210 -4.92 -9.30 -9.28
CA GLN A 210 -3.65 -9.81 -9.79
C GLN A 210 -2.61 -9.98 -8.67
N GLU A 211 -2.45 -8.99 -7.80
CA GLU A 211 -1.61 -9.10 -6.62
C GLU A 211 -2.05 -10.26 -5.71
N LYS A 212 -3.37 -10.41 -5.50
CA LYS A 212 -3.94 -11.47 -4.67
C LYS A 212 -3.63 -12.87 -5.19
N ILE A 213 -3.77 -13.08 -6.49
CA ILE A 213 -3.51 -14.39 -7.14
C ILE A 213 -2.05 -14.80 -6.98
N HIS A 214 -1.12 -13.88 -7.16
CA HIS A 214 0.32 -14.15 -7.13
C HIS A 214 0.91 -14.09 -5.71
N HIS A 215 0.15 -13.60 -4.71
CA HIS A 215 0.68 -13.26 -3.39
C HIS A 215 1.41 -14.44 -2.71
N LYS A 216 0.80 -15.63 -2.72
CA LYS A 216 1.40 -16.83 -2.12
C LYS A 216 2.74 -17.17 -2.77
N GLU A 217 2.81 -17.16 -4.10
CA GLU A 217 4.05 -17.45 -4.84
C GLU A 217 5.13 -16.43 -4.49
N GLU A 218 4.79 -15.15 -4.49
CA GLU A 218 5.72 -14.07 -4.18
C GLU A 218 6.23 -14.14 -2.73
N LEU A 219 5.37 -14.46 -1.76
CA LEU A 219 5.79 -14.69 -0.38
C LEU A 219 6.67 -15.93 -0.24
N THR A 220 6.40 -17.00 -0.99
CA THR A 220 7.27 -18.19 -1.00
C THR A 220 8.68 -17.85 -1.51
N LYS A 221 8.82 -16.98 -2.51
CA LYS A 221 10.13 -16.48 -2.96
C LYS A 221 10.88 -15.70 -1.87
N MET A 222 10.16 -15.14 -0.90
CA MET A 222 10.77 -14.43 0.23
C MET A 222 11.21 -15.34 1.38
N GLU A 223 10.72 -16.60 1.46
CA GLU A 223 11.02 -17.51 2.59
C GLU A 223 12.52 -17.62 2.92
N PRO A 224 13.45 -17.80 1.96
CA PRO A 224 14.88 -17.92 2.26
C PRO A 224 15.55 -16.58 2.65
N LEU A 225 14.82 -15.45 2.57
CA LEU A 225 15.38 -14.11 2.70
C LEU A 225 15.09 -13.46 4.06
N TRP A 226 14.23 -14.03 4.90
CA TRP A 226 13.82 -13.41 6.17
C TRP A 226 14.99 -13.11 7.10
N SER A 227 16.01 -13.96 7.10
CA SER A 227 17.25 -13.75 7.88
C SER A 227 18.08 -12.54 7.45
N ARG A 228 17.76 -11.91 6.31
CA ARG A 228 18.45 -10.69 5.84
C ARG A 228 17.89 -9.41 6.46
N ILE A 229 16.78 -9.47 7.18
CA ILE A 229 16.25 -8.30 7.89
C ILE A 229 17.00 -8.16 9.21
N HIS A 230 17.80 -7.09 9.35
CA HIS A 230 18.63 -6.78 10.51
C HIS A 230 18.25 -5.47 11.22
N VAL A 231 17.11 -4.89 10.84
CA VAL A 231 16.59 -3.65 11.43
C VAL A 231 15.47 -3.94 12.44
N PRO A 232 15.20 -3.06 13.42
CA PRO A 232 14.08 -3.22 14.34
C PRO A 232 12.74 -3.25 13.59
N VAL A 233 11.81 -4.07 14.10
CA VAL A 233 10.48 -4.25 13.52
C VAL A 233 9.42 -4.10 14.61
N ILE A 234 8.41 -3.25 14.34
CA ILE A 234 7.16 -3.19 15.10
C ILE A 234 6.04 -3.72 14.21
N TYR A 235 5.31 -4.70 14.70
CA TYR A 235 4.21 -5.37 14.02
C TYR A 235 2.89 -5.08 14.74
N LEU A 236 1.88 -4.57 14.04
CA LEU A 236 0.56 -4.29 14.59
C LEU A 236 -0.53 -5.01 13.79
N GLN A 237 -1.43 -5.73 14.45
CA GLN A 237 -2.57 -6.38 13.79
C GLN A 237 -3.78 -6.42 14.72
N GLY A 238 -4.99 -6.30 14.15
CA GLY A 238 -6.23 -6.50 14.89
C GLY A 238 -6.50 -7.99 15.15
N GLU A 239 -6.91 -8.34 16.37
CA GLU A 239 -7.23 -9.73 16.73
C GLU A 239 -8.41 -10.31 15.93
N LYS A 240 -9.32 -9.44 15.46
CA LYS A 240 -10.48 -9.83 14.65
C LYS A 240 -10.28 -9.49 13.16
N ASP A 241 -9.02 -9.51 12.68
CA ASP A 241 -8.73 -9.26 11.26
C ASP A 241 -9.37 -10.33 10.38
N GLY A 242 -10.41 -9.91 9.64
CA GLY A 242 -11.16 -10.77 8.74
C GLY A 242 -10.54 -10.91 7.34
N LEU A 243 -9.57 -10.06 6.98
CA LEU A 243 -8.93 -10.03 5.65
C LEU A 243 -7.54 -10.66 5.64
N VAL A 244 -6.77 -10.47 6.71
CA VAL A 244 -5.43 -11.05 6.90
C VAL A 244 -5.48 -12.00 8.09
N ASP A 245 -4.98 -13.22 7.91
CA ASP A 245 -4.96 -14.22 8.95
C ASP A 245 -4.03 -13.79 10.08
N THR A 246 -4.50 -13.86 11.33
CA THR A 246 -3.73 -13.45 12.51
C THR A 246 -2.54 -14.37 12.81
N THR A 247 -2.48 -15.55 12.21
CA THR A 247 -1.30 -16.43 12.25
C THR A 247 -0.07 -15.83 11.58
N ASN A 248 -0.21 -14.74 10.81
CA ASN A 248 0.93 -13.97 10.33
C ASN A 248 1.79 -13.41 11.48
N ALA A 249 1.22 -13.15 12.65
CA ALA A 249 1.98 -12.75 13.84
C ALA A 249 2.91 -13.87 14.35
N SER A 250 2.46 -15.13 14.31
CA SER A 250 3.32 -16.28 14.61
C SER A 250 4.41 -16.45 13.58
N PHE A 251 4.08 -16.32 12.29
CA PHE A 251 5.06 -16.35 11.20
C PHE A 251 6.15 -15.29 11.39
N ALA A 252 5.76 -14.04 11.73
CA ALA A 252 6.73 -12.97 12.01
C ALA A 252 7.69 -13.36 13.15
N ARG A 253 7.17 -13.94 14.24
CA ARG A 253 7.98 -14.38 15.40
C ARG A 253 8.96 -15.49 15.05
N GLU A 254 8.56 -16.40 14.17
CA GLU A 254 9.35 -17.54 13.75
C GLU A 254 10.46 -17.17 12.74
N HIS A 255 10.24 -16.16 11.91
CA HIS A 255 11.12 -15.87 10.77
C HIS A 255 11.95 -14.58 10.92
N LEU A 256 11.51 -13.60 11.71
CA LEU A 256 12.28 -12.37 11.99
C LEU A 256 13.28 -12.61 13.13
N THR A 257 14.16 -13.60 12.96
CA THR A 257 15.10 -14.06 14.02
C THR A 257 16.35 -13.21 14.16
N ASN A 258 16.73 -12.46 13.11
CA ASN A 258 17.94 -11.65 13.09
C ASN A 258 17.69 -10.15 13.37
N VAL A 259 16.43 -9.78 13.62
CA VAL A 259 16.11 -8.40 13.94
C VAL A 259 16.56 -8.06 15.37
N PRO A 260 17.19 -6.88 15.61
CA PRO A 260 17.66 -6.50 16.94
C PRO A 260 16.52 -6.20 17.92
N TYR A 261 15.33 -5.99 17.41
CA TYR A 261 14.11 -5.74 18.17
C TYR A 261 12.88 -6.15 17.37
N LEU A 262 12.03 -6.96 17.96
CA LEU A 262 10.73 -7.36 17.42
C LEU A 262 9.65 -7.12 18.47
N ASP A 263 8.68 -6.28 18.14
CA ASP A 263 7.52 -6.01 18.99
C ASP A 263 6.23 -6.32 18.22
N ILE A 264 5.51 -7.33 18.67
CA ILE A 264 4.26 -7.77 18.04
C ILE A 264 3.08 -7.38 18.91
N ARG A 265 2.26 -6.45 18.41
CA ARG A 265 1.10 -5.86 19.08
C ARG A 265 -0.19 -6.34 18.45
N MET A 266 -0.85 -7.29 19.09
CA MET A 266 -2.21 -7.68 18.72
C MET A 266 -3.19 -6.69 19.38
N ILE A 267 -4.09 -6.08 18.60
CA ILE A 267 -4.99 -5.04 19.06
C ILE A 267 -6.38 -5.67 19.35
N PRO A 268 -6.79 -5.76 20.65
CA PRO A 268 -8.01 -6.45 21.04
C PRO A 268 -9.26 -5.86 20.36
N GLY A 269 -10.10 -6.77 19.86
CA GLY A 269 -11.40 -6.44 19.28
C GLY A 269 -11.38 -5.70 17.94
N ARG A 270 -10.19 -5.40 17.37
CA ARG A 270 -10.05 -4.69 16.10
C ARG A 270 -9.93 -5.63 14.91
N GLY A 271 -10.46 -5.17 13.76
CA GLY A 271 -10.37 -5.85 12.46
C GLY A 271 -9.19 -5.33 11.63
N HIS A 272 -9.28 -5.49 10.30
CA HIS A 272 -8.20 -5.14 9.36
C HIS A 272 -7.87 -3.65 9.30
N LEU A 273 -8.86 -2.78 9.43
CA LEU A 273 -8.71 -1.33 9.19
C LEU A 273 -8.13 -0.57 10.40
N ILE A 274 -7.17 -1.18 11.11
CA ILE A 274 -6.54 -0.56 12.29
C ILE A 274 -5.81 0.76 11.96
N ALA A 275 -5.32 0.93 10.75
CA ALA A 275 -4.67 2.17 10.34
C ALA A 275 -5.62 3.39 10.36
N PHE A 276 -6.94 3.16 10.30
CA PHE A 276 -7.94 4.22 10.49
C PHE A 276 -8.50 4.23 11.92
N ALA A 277 -8.82 3.06 12.46
CA ALA A 277 -9.48 2.92 13.74
C ALA A 277 -8.55 3.15 14.94
N GLU A 278 -7.25 2.95 14.78
CA GLU A 278 -6.22 3.01 15.82
C GLU A 278 -5.03 3.88 15.38
N LYS A 279 -5.33 4.98 14.66
CA LYS A 279 -4.33 5.89 14.10
C LYS A 279 -3.28 6.29 15.15
N ASP A 280 -3.70 6.73 16.33
CA ASP A 280 -2.81 7.18 17.39
C ASP A 280 -1.84 6.10 17.88
N ARG A 281 -2.28 4.83 17.90
CA ARG A 281 -1.41 3.70 18.25
C ARG A 281 -0.32 3.46 17.21
N ILE A 282 -0.67 3.63 15.95
CA ILE A 282 0.27 3.45 14.84
C ILE A 282 1.24 4.64 14.79
N GLU A 283 0.77 5.86 14.97
CA GLU A 283 1.63 7.05 15.09
C GLU A 283 2.62 6.91 16.25
N LYS A 284 2.15 6.44 17.40
CA LYS A 284 3.02 6.14 18.54
C LYS A 284 4.07 5.09 18.18
N ALA A 285 3.71 4.03 17.47
CA ALA A 285 4.66 3.01 17.03
C ALA A 285 5.72 3.56 16.05
N ILE A 286 5.33 4.47 15.18
CA ILE A 286 6.25 5.16 14.26
C ILE A 286 7.21 6.07 15.05
N LEU A 287 6.71 6.85 16.02
CA LEU A 287 7.55 7.69 16.89
C LEU A 287 8.52 6.85 17.74
N GLU A 288 8.06 5.74 18.31
CA GLU A 288 8.92 4.79 19.03
C GLU A 288 10.00 4.19 18.12
N MET A 289 9.70 3.96 16.85
CA MET A 289 10.69 3.47 15.88
C MET A 289 11.74 4.55 15.59
N LEU A 290 11.33 5.82 15.42
CA LEU A 290 12.25 6.95 15.26
C LEU A 290 13.18 7.08 16.48
N ASP A 291 12.66 7.00 17.71
CA ASP A 291 13.48 7.08 18.93
C ASP A 291 14.54 5.96 18.99
N ARG A 292 14.20 4.76 18.49
CA ARG A 292 15.13 3.61 18.45
C ARG A 292 16.24 3.75 17.42
N THR A 293 15.97 4.45 16.33
CA THR A 293 16.91 4.57 15.22
C THR A 293 17.82 5.79 15.35
N GLU A 294 17.33 6.89 15.93
CA GLU A 294 18.13 8.09 16.19
C GLU A 294 19.19 7.86 17.31
N GLY A 295 18.93 6.98 18.26
CA GLY A 295 19.86 6.66 19.35
C GLY A 295 21.04 5.73 18.96
N LYS A 296 21.16 5.36 17.68
CA LYS A 296 22.24 4.48 17.16
C LYS A 296 23.35 5.22 16.42
N GLN A 297 23.28 6.54 16.35
CA GLN A 297 24.31 7.40 15.72
C GLN A 297 25.42 7.79 16.69
#